data_2b890b3fbeff6279f88ff5c03a939135
#
_entry.id   2b890b3fbeff6279f88ff5c03a939135
#
_cell.length_a   1.000
_cell.length_b   1.000
_cell.length_c   1.000
_cell.angle_alpha   90.00
_cell.angle_beta   90.00
_cell.angle_gamma   90.00
#
_symmetry.space_group_name_H-M   'P 1'
#
loop_
_entity.id
_entity.type
_entity.pdbx_description
1 polymer ?
#
loop_
_entity_poly.entity_id
_entity_poly.type
_entity_poly.pdbx_seq_one_letter_code
_entity_poly.pdbx_strand_id
1 'polypeptide(L)'
;MFLSLLLWSLATYAQKPEHYYVRINTGKGEAILKLYNETPKHRNNFHKLVKEGFYDSLLFHRVIHNFMIQGGDPDSRYAADRVMLGNGGPDYKIPAEIQEGIIHRKGTIGAARDNNPAKQSSGSQFYLVQGRKFTDAGLDSLETFRLKGKKLTDLQRRTYKEIGGVPHLDGEYTVFGELISGIEVVDKIAAVKTDERDRPLVNERMAMKLLTRREAINLEREAQGLEPKSGFFTRLFDSLKSLDYKL
;
A
#
# COMPACT_ATOMS: atom_id res chain seq x y z
N MET A 1 -8.69 -47.48 41.50
CA MET A 1 -8.31 -47.31 40.07
C MET A 1 -8.78 -45.93 39.65
N PHE A 2 -7.90 -44.91 39.79
CA PHE A 2 -8.23 -43.51 39.48
C PHE A 2 -7.84 -43.21 38.05
N LEU A 3 -8.82 -42.92 37.20
CA LEU A 3 -8.64 -42.51 35.83
C LEU A 3 -8.42 -40.99 35.80
N SER A 4 -7.16 -40.55 35.73
CA SER A 4 -6.82 -39.12 35.56
C SER A 4 -7.04 -38.72 34.11
N LEU A 5 -8.14 -38.02 33.83
CA LEU A 5 -8.39 -37.33 32.60
C LEU A 5 -7.44 -36.14 32.49
N LEU A 6 -6.35 -36.29 31.75
CA LEU A 6 -5.51 -35.19 31.29
C LEU A 6 -6.31 -34.37 30.23
N LEU A 7 -6.98 -33.32 30.67
CA LEU A 7 -7.48 -32.24 29.80
C LEU A 7 -6.29 -31.46 29.27
N TRP A 8 -5.78 -31.88 28.12
CA TRP A 8 -4.93 -31.01 27.31
C TRP A 8 -5.78 -29.84 26.79
N SER A 9 -5.73 -28.70 27.49
CA SER A 9 -6.21 -27.46 26.96
C SER A 9 -5.32 -27.10 25.76
N LEU A 10 -5.74 -27.47 24.57
CA LEU A 10 -5.25 -26.89 23.31
C LEU A 10 -5.66 -25.41 23.31
N ALA A 11 -4.86 -24.57 23.95
CA ALA A 11 -4.90 -23.15 23.71
C ALA A 11 -4.52 -22.96 22.23
N THR A 12 -5.54 -22.95 21.38
CA THR A 12 -5.38 -22.55 19.99
C THR A 12 -4.96 -21.09 20.02
N TYR A 13 -3.66 -20.84 20.04
CA TYR A 13 -3.11 -19.52 19.80
C TYR A 13 -3.69 -19.05 18.47
N ALA A 14 -4.64 -18.15 18.58
CA ALA A 14 -5.30 -17.64 17.40
C ALA A 14 -4.26 -16.94 16.54
N GLN A 15 -3.83 -17.58 15.44
CA GLN A 15 -2.83 -17.04 14.50
C GLN A 15 -3.19 -15.61 14.13
N LYS A 16 -2.26 -14.68 14.33
CA LYS A 16 -2.37 -13.29 13.86
C LYS A 16 -1.74 -13.19 12.49
N PRO A 17 -2.23 -12.31 11.60
CA PRO A 17 -1.52 -12.02 10.37
C PRO A 17 -0.18 -11.35 10.69
N GLU A 18 0.81 -11.58 9.86
CA GLU A 18 2.15 -11.02 10.00
C GLU A 18 2.17 -9.53 9.69
N HIS A 19 1.34 -9.13 8.73
CA HIS A 19 1.23 -7.74 8.27
C HIS A 19 -0.20 -7.21 8.34
N TYR A 20 -0.34 -5.88 8.26
CA TYR A 20 -1.62 -5.24 7.98
C TYR A 20 -1.82 -5.11 6.46
N TYR A 21 -3.03 -5.39 6.02
CA TYR A 21 -3.44 -5.29 4.63
C TYR A 21 -4.62 -4.36 4.47
N VAL A 22 -4.59 -3.56 3.40
CA VAL A 22 -5.64 -2.59 3.08
C VAL A 22 -6.16 -2.86 1.67
N ARG A 23 -7.46 -2.99 1.55
CA ARG A 23 -8.17 -3.01 0.28
C ARG A 23 -8.44 -1.58 -0.15
N ILE A 24 -8.01 -1.23 -1.36
CA ILE A 24 -8.26 0.07 -2.00
C ILE A 24 -9.25 -0.16 -3.13
N ASN A 25 -10.44 0.42 -3.02
CA ASN A 25 -11.47 0.38 -4.05
C ASN A 25 -11.51 1.72 -4.78
N THR A 26 -11.58 1.66 -6.10
CA THR A 26 -11.67 2.84 -6.99
C THR A 26 -12.62 2.56 -8.14
N GLY A 27 -13.00 3.59 -8.88
CA GLY A 27 -13.74 3.42 -10.14
C GLY A 27 -12.97 2.66 -11.24
N LYS A 28 -11.66 2.44 -11.06
CA LYS A 28 -10.79 1.72 -12.01
C LYS A 28 -10.49 0.28 -11.60
N GLY A 29 -10.97 -0.15 -10.43
CA GLY A 29 -10.77 -1.49 -9.89
C GLY A 29 -10.35 -1.51 -8.43
N GLU A 30 -9.95 -2.69 -7.98
CA GLU A 30 -9.50 -2.97 -6.61
C GLU A 30 -8.00 -3.27 -6.58
N ALA A 31 -7.33 -2.83 -5.50
CA ALA A 31 -5.95 -3.19 -5.21
C ALA A 31 -5.78 -3.57 -3.74
N ILE A 32 -4.82 -4.45 -3.44
CA ILE A 32 -4.47 -4.84 -2.07
C ILE A 32 -3.08 -4.32 -1.74
N LEU A 33 -3.00 -3.55 -0.68
CA LEU A 33 -1.80 -2.96 -0.13
C LEU A 33 -1.35 -3.73 1.11
N LYS A 34 -0.09 -4.14 1.16
CA LYS A 34 0.62 -4.66 2.34
C LYS A 34 1.38 -3.51 3.00
N LEU A 35 1.22 -3.33 4.31
CA LEU A 35 1.97 -2.32 5.08
C LEU A 35 3.23 -2.94 5.69
N TYR A 36 4.35 -2.20 5.65
CA TYR A 36 5.65 -2.65 6.13
C TYR A 36 5.79 -2.54 7.65
N ASN A 37 6.37 -3.54 8.28
CA ASN A 37 6.68 -3.54 9.71
C ASN A 37 7.89 -2.69 10.06
N GLU A 38 8.77 -2.44 9.10
CA GLU A 38 10.00 -1.64 9.21
C GLU A 38 9.73 -0.14 9.35
N THR A 39 8.49 0.30 9.07
CA THR A 39 8.06 1.69 9.19
C THR A 39 6.83 1.82 10.11
N PRO A 40 6.97 1.47 11.40
CA PRO A 40 5.83 1.28 12.31
C PRO A 40 5.02 2.54 12.57
N LYS A 41 5.61 3.73 12.54
CA LYS A 41 4.88 4.99 12.76
C LYS A 41 3.93 5.27 11.59
N HIS A 42 4.43 5.18 10.35
CA HIS A 42 3.62 5.35 9.14
C HIS A 42 2.58 4.24 9.02
N ARG A 43 2.99 2.98 9.21
CA ARG A 43 2.08 1.82 9.22
C ARG A 43 0.92 2.00 10.19
N ASN A 44 1.21 2.31 11.45
CA ASN A 44 0.20 2.39 12.50
C ASN A 44 -0.73 3.60 12.28
N ASN A 45 -0.18 4.75 11.83
CA ASN A 45 -0.97 5.92 11.49
C ASN A 45 -1.91 5.63 10.30
N PHE A 46 -1.40 5.07 9.22
CA PHE A 46 -2.21 4.74 8.04
C PHE A 46 -3.28 3.71 8.38
N HIS A 47 -2.93 2.65 9.13
CA HIS A 47 -3.88 1.66 9.64
C HIS A 47 -5.00 2.31 10.47
N LYS A 48 -4.67 3.23 11.39
CA LYS A 48 -5.65 3.97 12.20
C LYS A 48 -6.62 4.75 11.30
N LEU A 49 -6.10 5.55 10.37
CA LEU A 49 -6.91 6.37 9.47
C LEU A 49 -7.82 5.52 8.56
N VAL A 50 -7.32 4.39 8.04
CA VAL A 50 -8.17 3.45 7.28
C VAL A 50 -9.27 2.86 8.15
N LYS A 51 -8.95 2.46 9.39
CA LYS A 51 -9.94 1.91 10.34
C LYS A 51 -11.04 2.90 10.68
N GLU A 52 -10.71 4.20 10.72
CA GLU A 52 -11.63 5.30 11.01
C GLU A 52 -12.43 5.75 9.77
N GLY A 53 -12.20 5.14 8.58
CA GLY A 53 -12.86 5.53 7.33
C GLY A 53 -12.38 6.90 6.80
N PHE A 54 -11.22 7.38 7.26
CA PHE A 54 -10.69 8.69 6.89
C PHE A 54 -10.53 8.86 5.38
N TYR A 55 -10.13 7.80 4.66
CA TYR A 55 -9.88 7.85 3.22
C TYR A 55 -11.14 7.66 2.34
N ASP A 56 -12.28 7.35 2.94
CA ASP A 56 -13.51 7.09 2.18
C ASP A 56 -13.96 8.35 1.44
N SER A 57 -14.18 8.20 0.14
CA SER A 57 -14.56 9.26 -0.80
C SER A 57 -13.50 10.34 -1.06
N LEU A 58 -12.27 10.22 -0.54
CA LEU A 58 -11.17 11.10 -0.93
C LEU A 58 -10.75 10.85 -2.37
N LEU A 59 -10.04 11.82 -2.94
CA LEU A 59 -9.59 11.79 -4.33
C LEU A 59 -8.10 11.46 -4.44
N PHE A 60 -7.74 10.82 -5.55
CA PHE A 60 -6.41 10.98 -6.11
C PHE A 60 -6.37 12.37 -6.76
N HIS A 61 -5.92 13.35 -5.99
CA HIS A 61 -6.01 14.76 -6.36
C HIS A 61 -4.84 15.26 -7.21
N ARG A 62 -3.76 14.48 -7.30
CA ARG A 62 -2.60 14.77 -8.15
C ARG A 62 -2.12 13.49 -8.82
N VAL A 63 -2.03 13.52 -10.15
CA VAL A 63 -1.70 12.37 -10.98
C VAL A 63 -0.66 12.78 -12.01
N ILE A 64 0.51 12.14 -11.98
CA ILE A 64 1.57 12.37 -12.96
C ILE A 64 1.93 11.04 -13.61
N HIS A 65 1.70 10.95 -14.91
CA HIS A 65 2.04 9.77 -15.70
C HIS A 65 3.55 9.46 -15.64
N ASN A 66 3.91 8.17 -15.57
CA ASN A 66 5.28 7.69 -15.36
C ASN A 66 5.93 8.13 -14.04
N PHE A 67 5.13 8.59 -13.08
CA PHE A 67 5.62 9.02 -11.78
C PHE A 67 4.78 8.42 -10.65
N MET A 68 3.64 9.03 -10.29
CA MET A 68 2.83 8.60 -9.14
C MET A 68 1.38 9.08 -9.24
N ILE A 69 0.52 8.48 -8.41
CA ILE A 69 -0.81 9.00 -8.09
C ILE A 69 -0.86 9.34 -6.61
N GLN A 70 -1.25 10.57 -6.26
CA GLN A 70 -1.24 11.10 -4.89
C GLN A 70 -2.66 11.37 -4.40
N GLY A 71 -2.92 10.98 -3.15
CA GLY A 71 -4.19 11.19 -2.46
C GLY A 71 -4.01 11.46 -0.97
N GLY A 72 -5.12 11.44 -0.22
CA GLY A 72 -5.11 11.56 1.24
C GLY A 72 -5.29 12.99 1.77
N ASP A 73 -5.66 13.94 0.90
CA ASP A 73 -6.08 15.29 1.31
C ASP A 73 -7.56 15.24 1.74
N PRO A 74 -7.89 15.52 3.02
CA PRO A 74 -9.27 15.48 3.52
C PRO A 74 -10.20 16.50 2.84
N ASP A 75 -9.65 17.63 2.37
CA ASP A 75 -10.44 18.66 1.68
C ASP A 75 -10.98 18.17 0.32
N SER A 76 -10.43 17.06 -0.17
CA SER A 76 -10.87 16.44 -1.42
C SER A 76 -12.21 15.70 -1.33
N ARG A 77 -12.73 15.41 -0.12
CA ARG A 77 -13.94 14.59 0.07
C ARG A 77 -15.16 15.14 -0.65
N TYR A 78 -15.38 16.43 -0.55
CA TYR A 78 -16.52 17.14 -1.16
C TYR A 78 -16.08 18.21 -2.15
N ALA A 79 -14.83 18.14 -2.59
CA ALA A 79 -14.30 19.13 -3.51
C ALA A 79 -15.07 19.13 -4.83
N ALA A 80 -15.44 20.33 -5.28
CA ALA A 80 -15.92 20.54 -6.63
C ALA A 80 -14.81 20.28 -7.66
N ASP A 81 -15.18 20.14 -8.93
CA ASP A 81 -14.22 19.96 -10.00
C ASP A 81 -13.24 21.16 -10.06
N ARG A 82 -11.98 20.88 -10.37
CA ARG A 82 -10.90 21.85 -10.56
C ARG A 82 -10.52 22.68 -9.32
N VAL A 83 -11.05 22.40 -8.14
CA VAL A 83 -10.56 23.03 -6.90
C VAL A 83 -9.13 22.60 -6.62
N MET A 84 -8.28 23.56 -6.24
CA MET A 84 -6.90 23.25 -5.85
C MET A 84 -6.89 22.48 -4.55
N LEU A 85 -6.16 21.35 -4.54
CA LEU A 85 -6.03 20.43 -3.41
C LEU A 85 -4.54 20.15 -3.15
N GLY A 86 -4.26 19.42 -2.08
CA GLY A 86 -2.91 19.00 -1.72
C GLY A 86 -2.32 19.73 -0.51
N ASN A 87 -3.07 20.68 0.08
CA ASN A 87 -2.63 21.41 1.28
C ASN A 87 -3.31 20.92 2.56
N GLY A 88 -4.39 20.14 2.44
CA GLY A 88 -5.14 19.61 3.58
C GLY A 88 -4.43 18.44 4.27
N GLY A 89 -4.76 18.26 5.55
CA GLY A 89 -4.23 17.16 6.36
C GLY A 89 -4.49 17.40 7.84
N PRO A 90 -4.24 16.39 8.69
CA PRO A 90 -4.25 16.57 10.13
C PRO A 90 -3.09 17.46 10.58
N ASP A 91 -3.23 18.13 11.74
CA ASP A 91 -2.28 19.10 12.30
C ASP A 91 -0.98 18.48 12.86
N TYR A 92 -0.67 17.24 12.48
CA TYR A 92 0.55 16.55 12.88
C TYR A 92 1.34 16.03 11.70
N LYS A 93 2.64 15.90 11.90
CA LYS A 93 3.57 15.24 10.96
C LYS A 93 4.12 13.96 11.55
N ILE A 94 4.50 13.03 10.67
CA ILE A 94 5.10 11.76 11.07
C ILE A 94 6.61 11.87 10.88
N PRO A 95 7.42 11.61 11.92
CA PRO A 95 8.88 11.55 11.77
C PRO A 95 9.28 10.55 10.68
N ALA A 96 10.30 10.93 9.90
CA ALA A 96 10.80 10.08 8.82
C ALA A 96 11.20 8.68 9.31
N GLU A 97 10.85 7.66 8.53
CA GLU A 97 11.25 6.26 8.72
C GLU A 97 11.85 5.73 7.41
N ILE A 98 12.86 6.45 6.91
CA ILE A 98 13.54 6.10 5.67
C ILE A 98 14.49 4.95 5.96
N GLN A 99 14.25 3.79 5.32
CA GLN A 99 15.01 2.57 5.51
C GLN A 99 15.92 2.31 4.30
N GLU A 100 17.17 1.94 4.56
CA GLU A 100 18.06 1.45 3.53
C GLU A 100 17.51 0.16 2.93
N GLY A 101 17.46 0.08 1.61
CA GLY A 101 16.91 -1.08 0.90
C GLY A 101 15.41 -1.03 0.63
N ILE A 102 14.65 -0.16 1.27
CA ILE A 102 13.25 0.11 0.91
C ILE A 102 13.22 1.27 -0.09
N ILE A 103 12.88 0.95 -1.33
CA ILE A 103 13.02 1.86 -2.49
C ILE A 103 11.67 2.12 -3.17
N HIS A 104 11.61 3.19 -3.97
CA HIS A 104 10.40 3.61 -4.71
C HIS A 104 10.23 2.81 -6.00
N ARG A 105 10.12 1.48 -5.90
CA ARG A 105 9.79 0.65 -7.05
C ARG A 105 8.30 0.78 -7.40
N LYS A 106 7.92 0.44 -8.64
CA LYS A 106 6.52 0.41 -9.07
C LYS A 106 5.67 -0.39 -8.08
N GLY A 107 4.54 0.18 -7.68
CA GLY A 107 3.60 -0.42 -6.73
C GLY A 107 3.84 -0.11 -5.26
N THR A 108 4.93 0.57 -4.90
CA THR A 108 5.12 0.99 -3.49
C THR A 108 4.26 2.20 -3.14
N ILE A 109 3.93 2.32 -1.84
CA ILE A 109 3.28 3.48 -1.25
C ILE A 109 4.30 4.29 -0.46
N GLY A 110 4.38 5.59 -0.77
CA GLY A 110 5.20 6.55 -0.04
C GLY A 110 4.36 7.62 0.65
N ALA A 111 4.88 8.17 1.74
CA ALA A 111 4.25 9.28 2.44
C ALA A 111 4.64 10.61 1.80
N ALA A 112 3.64 11.43 1.43
CA ALA A 112 3.89 12.77 0.92
C ALA A 112 4.42 13.69 2.03
N ARG A 113 5.16 14.71 1.66
CA ARG A 113 5.67 15.74 2.58
C ARG A 113 5.87 17.09 1.87
N ASP A 114 5.85 18.14 2.66
CA ASP A 114 6.37 19.44 2.27
C ASP A 114 7.92 19.45 2.29
N ASN A 115 8.50 20.55 1.84
CA ASN A 115 9.95 20.71 1.86
C ASN A 115 10.41 21.10 3.29
N ASN A 116 10.66 20.10 4.15
CA ASN A 116 11.19 20.29 5.50
C ASN A 116 12.51 19.53 5.71
N PRO A 117 13.50 20.11 6.42
CA PRO A 117 14.81 19.48 6.61
C PRO A 117 14.76 18.16 7.37
N ALA A 118 13.80 17.99 8.28
CA ALA A 118 13.61 16.75 9.05
C ALA A 118 12.94 15.64 8.26
N LYS A 119 12.58 15.88 6.99
CA LYS A 119 11.89 14.93 6.09
C LYS A 119 10.63 14.32 6.72
N GLN A 120 9.99 15.03 7.63
CA GLN A 120 8.74 14.60 8.26
C GLN A 120 7.64 14.55 7.21
N SER A 121 6.83 13.49 7.27
CA SER A 121 5.73 13.25 6.36
C SER A 121 4.45 13.94 6.79
N SER A 122 3.55 14.20 5.84
CA SER A 122 2.15 14.52 6.11
C SER A 122 1.51 13.43 6.96
N GLY A 123 0.57 13.83 7.84
CA GLY A 123 -0.19 12.89 8.65
C GLY A 123 -1.17 12.01 7.85
N SER A 124 -1.54 12.40 6.62
CA SER A 124 -2.53 11.65 5.83
C SER A 124 -2.21 11.51 4.35
N GLN A 125 -1.44 12.41 3.75
CA GLN A 125 -1.20 12.35 2.30
C GLN A 125 -0.16 11.29 1.95
N PHE A 126 -0.46 10.53 0.92
CA PHE A 126 0.36 9.44 0.40
C PHE A 126 0.39 9.47 -1.13
N TYR A 127 1.31 8.71 -1.72
CA TYR A 127 1.31 8.44 -3.15
C TYR A 127 1.61 6.96 -3.44
N LEU A 128 1.02 6.46 -4.53
CA LEU A 128 1.34 5.15 -5.09
C LEU A 128 2.24 5.34 -6.30
N VAL A 129 3.35 4.63 -6.32
CA VAL A 129 4.35 4.74 -7.39
C VAL A 129 3.89 4.01 -8.63
N GLN A 130 3.72 4.72 -9.74
CA GLN A 130 3.67 4.14 -11.07
C GLN A 130 5.09 3.92 -11.58
N GLY A 131 5.85 5.01 -11.65
CA GLY A 131 7.21 5.01 -12.17
C GLY A 131 7.32 4.56 -13.63
N ARG A 132 8.55 4.43 -14.08
CA ARG A 132 8.88 3.86 -15.41
C ARG A 132 10.09 2.93 -15.30
N LYS A 133 10.28 2.08 -16.29
CA LYS A 133 11.52 1.31 -16.45
C LYS A 133 12.64 2.20 -16.99
N PHE A 134 13.85 1.86 -16.61
CA PHE A 134 15.07 2.59 -17.02
C PHE A 134 15.98 1.68 -17.83
N THR A 135 16.80 2.28 -18.67
CA THR A 135 18.01 1.67 -19.27
C THR A 135 19.22 2.00 -18.40
N ASP A 136 20.35 1.31 -18.61
CA ASP A 136 21.59 1.64 -17.90
C ASP A 136 22.01 3.09 -18.17
N ALA A 137 21.99 3.54 -19.43
CA ALA A 137 22.29 4.93 -19.78
C ALA A 137 21.32 5.94 -19.12
N GLY A 138 20.04 5.57 -18.97
CA GLY A 138 19.05 6.38 -18.27
C GLY A 138 19.35 6.50 -16.77
N LEU A 139 19.82 5.42 -16.13
CA LEU A 139 20.24 5.43 -14.72
C LEU A 139 21.55 6.20 -14.54
N ASP A 140 22.52 6.06 -15.45
CA ASP A 140 23.78 6.83 -15.42
C ASP A 140 23.51 8.33 -15.50
N SER A 141 22.63 8.74 -16.41
CA SER A 141 22.18 10.13 -16.54
C SER A 141 21.50 10.61 -15.25
N LEU A 142 20.61 9.81 -14.67
CA LEU A 142 19.92 10.15 -13.42
C LEU A 142 20.90 10.29 -12.24
N GLU A 143 21.86 9.36 -12.11
CA GLU A 143 22.93 9.43 -11.09
C GLU A 143 23.72 10.73 -11.21
N THR A 144 24.11 11.09 -12.44
CA THR A 144 24.92 12.27 -12.71
C THR A 144 24.17 13.57 -12.43
N PHE A 145 22.99 13.73 -13.03
CA PHE A 145 22.32 15.03 -13.06
C PHE A 145 21.30 15.22 -11.92
N ARG A 146 20.60 14.16 -11.51
CA ARG A 146 19.51 14.30 -10.52
C ARG A 146 19.92 13.84 -9.12
N LEU A 147 20.73 12.81 -9.02
CA LEU A 147 21.27 12.32 -7.75
C LEU A 147 22.60 12.98 -7.37
N LYS A 148 23.05 13.98 -8.13
CA LYS A 148 24.28 14.77 -7.85
C LYS A 148 25.52 13.87 -7.67
N GLY A 149 25.63 12.83 -8.47
CA GLY A 149 26.74 11.88 -8.44
C GLY A 149 26.56 10.69 -7.49
N LYS A 150 25.51 10.67 -6.66
CA LYS A 150 25.20 9.50 -5.81
C LYS A 150 24.88 8.29 -6.68
N LYS A 151 25.61 7.20 -6.46
CA LYS A 151 25.43 5.95 -7.21
C LYS A 151 24.30 5.11 -6.62
N LEU A 152 23.53 4.50 -7.51
CA LEU A 152 22.57 3.46 -7.15
C LEU A 152 23.30 2.13 -6.93
N THR A 153 22.83 1.34 -5.97
CA THR A 153 23.33 -0.03 -5.78
C THR A 153 22.95 -0.92 -6.97
N ASP A 154 23.63 -2.05 -7.13
CA ASP A 154 23.30 -3.03 -8.18
C ASP A 154 21.86 -3.53 -8.04
N LEU A 155 21.38 -3.72 -6.81
CA LEU A 155 20.00 -4.10 -6.54
C LEU A 155 19.00 -3.03 -7.01
N GLN A 156 19.26 -1.76 -6.71
CA GLN A 156 18.42 -0.65 -7.16
C GLN A 156 18.42 -0.57 -8.69
N ARG A 157 19.59 -0.61 -9.34
CA ARG A 157 19.70 -0.57 -10.80
C ARG A 157 18.92 -1.70 -11.46
N ARG A 158 19.08 -2.94 -10.96
CA ARG A 158 18.32 -4.11 -11.45
C ARG A 158 16.82 -3.89 -11.29
N THR A 159 16.35 -3.50 -10.09
CA THR A 159 14.94 -3.27 -9.82
C THR A 159 14.33 -2.21 -10.74
N TYR A 160 15.03 -1.08 -10.94
CA TYR A 160 14.52 -0.01 -11.79
C TYR A 160 14.54 -0.33 -13.28
N LYS A 161 15.39 -1.26 -13.72
CA LYS A 161 15.37 -1.77 -15.10
C LYS A 161 14.26 -2.79 -15.32
N GLU A 162 14.05 -3.71 -14.38
CA GLU A 162 13.11 -4.83 -14.53
C GLU A 162 11.67 -4.44 -14.18
N ILE A 163 11.49 -3.79 -13.04
CA ILE A 163 10.18 -3.44 -12.46
C ILE A 163 9.81 -1.99 -12.78
N GLY A 164 10.79 -1.08 -12.72
CA GLY A 164 10.58 0.36 -12.81
C GLY A 164 10.35 1.02 -11.45
N GLY A 165 10.16 2.32 -11.47
CA GLY A 165 9.92 3.10 -10.26
C GLY A 165 10.41 4.54 -10.37
N VAL A 166 10.78 5.13 -9.22
CA VAL A 166 11.14 6.54 -9.09
C VAL A 166 12.41 6.70 -8.24
N PRO A 167 13.61 6.39 -8.78
CA PRO A 167 14.85 6.33 -8.01
C PRO A 167 15.22 7.61 -7.28
N HIS A 168 14.84 8.76 -7.79
CA HIS A 168 15.19 10.05 -7.20
C HIS A 168 14.46 10.40 -5.89
N LEU A 169 13.48 9.59 -5.50
CA LEU A 169 12.82 9.72 -4.20
C LEU A 169 13.48 8.85 -3.11
N ASP A 170 14.40 7.94 -3.48
CA ASP A 170 15.08 7.06 -2.54
C ASP A 170 15.95 7.85 -1.56
N GLY A 171 15.77 7.57 -0.26
CA GLY A 171 16.44 8.30 0.81
C GLY A 171 15.85 9.69 1.12
N GLU A 172 14.79 10.10 0.39
CA GLU A 172 14.14 11.40 0.58
C GLU A 172 12.72 11.30 1.15
N TYR A 173 12.04 10.19 0.91
CA TYR A 173 10.67 9.96 1.37
C TYR A 173 10.55 8.59 2.03
N THR A 174 9.67 8.48 3.02
CA THR A 174 9.36 7.19 3.65
C THR A 174 8.44 6.37 2.76
N VAL A 175 8.90 5.19 2.36
CA VAL A 175 8.07 4.13 1.77
C VAL A 175 7.61 3.22 2.90
N PHE A 176 6.30 2.96 2.99
CA PHE A 176 5.73 2.24 4.13
C PHE A 176 4.84 1.04 3.76
N GLY A 177 4.86 0.63 2.50
CA GLY A 177 4.13 -0.53 2.01
C GLY A 177 4.24 -0.72 0.51
N GLU A 178 3.53 -1.72 0.01
CA GLU A 178 3.50 -2.08 -1.40
C GLU A 178 2.18 -2.71 -1.81
N LEU A 179 1.76 -2.50 -3.05
CA LEU A 179 0.66 -3.25 -3.67
C LEU A 179 1.13 -4.68 -3.96
N ILE A 180 0.36 -5.64 -3.50
CA ILE A 180 0.58 -7.06 -3.76
C ILE A 180 -0.38 -7.61 -4.81
N SER A 181 -1.44 -6.85 -5.14
CA SER A 181 -2.33 -7.08 -6.28
C SER A 181 -2.95 -5.77 -6.73
N GLY A 182 -3.48 -5.73 -7.96
CA GLY A 182 -4.17 -4.57 -8.51
C GLY A 182 -3.26 -3.42 -8.94
N ILE A 183 -2.00 -3.69 -9.30
CA ILE A 183 -1.05 -2.66 -9.77
C ILE A 183 -1.56 -1.93 -11.02
N GLU A 184 -2.36 -2.61 -11.86
CA GLU A 184 -2.98 -2.04 -13.04
C GLU A 184 -3.98 -0.93 -12.73
N VAL A 185 -4.51 -0.86 -11.49
CA VAL A 185 -5.36 0.25 -11.04
C VAL A 185 -4.56 1.54 -11.01
N VAL A 186 -3.31 1.50 -10.55
CA VAL A 186 -2.40 2.64 -10.55
C VAL A 186 -2.12 3.10 -11.98
N ASP A 187 -1.86 2.15 -12.90
CA ASP A 187 -1.63 2.47 -14.31
C ASP A 187 -2.87 3.12 -14.96
N LYS A 188 -4.07 2.59 -14.68
CA LYS A 188 -5.33 3.15 -15.21
C LYS A 188 -5.60 4.56 -14.68
N ILE A 189 -5.34 4.83 -13.38
CA ILE A 189 -5.50 6.16 -12.80
C ILE A 189 -4.41 7.09 -13.34
N ALA A 190 -3.16 6.63 -13.44
CA ALA A 190 -2.06 7.45 -13.97
C ALA A 190 -2.21 7.83 -15.45
N ALA A 191 -3.11 7.16 -16.17
CA ALA A 191 -3.41 7.45 -17.58
C ALA A 191 -4.57 8.43 -17.79
N VAL A 192 -5.24 8.89 -16.73
CA VAL A 192 -6.35 9.87 -16.89
C VAL A 192 -5.85 11.23 -17.34
N LYS A 193 -6.71 11.99 -18.00
CA LYS A 193 -6.41 13.37 -18.36
C LYS A 193 -6.38 14.26 -17.13
N THR A 194 -5.39 15.12 -17.05
CA THR A 194 -5.19 16.09 -15.98
C THR A 194 -5.20 17.53 -16.49
N ASP A 195 -5.38 18.48 -15.59
CA ASP A 195 -5.15 19.89 -15.87
C ASP A 195 -3.66 20.26 -15.72
N GLU A 196 -3.34 21.56 -15.86
CA GLU A 196 -1.98 22.11 -15.76
C GLU A 196 -1.33 21.92 -14.37
N ARG A 197 -2.10 21.55 -13.36
CA ARG A 197 -1.66 21.29 -11.97
C ARG A 197 -1.64 19.80 -11.62
N ASP A 198 -1.62 18.95 -12.64
CA ASP A 198 -1.68 17.48 -12.48
C ASP A 198 -2.98 16.97 -11.81
N ARG A 199 -4.02 17.78 -11.72
CA ARG A 199 -5.32 17.41 -11.15
C ARG A 199 -6.14 16.64 -12.20
N PRO A 200 -6.66 15.42 -11.91
CA PRO A 200 -7.57 14.71 -12.82
C PRO A 200 -8.78 15.56 -13.20
N LEU A 201 -9.11 15.62 -14.50
CA LEU A 201 -10.28 16.35 -15.00
C LEU A 201 -11.61 15.73 -14.52
N VAL A 202 -11.59 14.42 -14.27
CA VAL A 202 -12.70 13.66 -13.66
C VAL A 202 -12.22 13.18 -12.30
N ASN A 203 -13.05 13.35 -11.30
CA ASN A 203 -12.71 12.98 -9.92
C ASN A 203 -12.48 11.45 -9.77
N GLU A 204 -11.27 11.06 -9.48
CA GLU A 204 -10.87 9.66 -9.20
C GLU A 204 -10.94 9.41 -7.67
N ARG A 205 -12.06 8.83 -7.22
CA ARG A 205 -12.33 8.58 -5.79
C ARG A 205 -11.78 7.25 -5.32
N MET A 206 -11.44 7.19 -4.03
CA MET A 206 -11.03 5.98 -3.34
C MET A 206 -11.95 5.67 -2.16
N ALA A 207 -12.02 4.41 -1.79
CA ALA A 207 -12.48 3.94 -0.49
C ALA A 207 -11.51 2.87 0.00
N MET A 208 -11.18 2.89 1.30
CA MET A 208 -10.19 1.99 1.86
C MET A 208 -10.76 1.22 3.04
N LYS A 209 -10.47 -0.08 3.09
CA LYS A 209 -10.86 -0.95 4.21
C LYS A 209 -9.71 -1.86 4.61
N LEU A 210 -9.56 -2.07 5.92
CA LEU A 210 -8.66 -3.12 6.41
C LEU A 210 -9.19 -4.49 6.00
N LEU A 211 -8.32 -5.37 5.57
CA LEU A 211 -8.67 -6.78 5.48
C LEU A 211 -8.99 -7.31 6.87
N THR A 212 -10.01 -8.15 6.96
CA THR A 212 -10.29 -8.89 8.18
C THR A 212 -9.09 -9.80 8.50
N ARG A 213 -8.95 -10.17 9.77
CA ARG A 213 -7.91 -11.12 10.20
C ARG A 213 -7.89 -12.41 9.38
N ARG A 214 -9.06 -12.93 9.02
CA ARG A 214 -9.19 -14.15 8.22
C ARG A 214 -8.72 -13.95 6.79
N GLU A 215 -9.12 -12.87 6.14
CA GLU A 215 -8.67 -12.52 4.79
C GLU A 215 -7.15 -12.35 4.76
N ALA A 216 -6.58 -11.61 5.72
CA ALA A 216 -5.14 -11.39 5.81
C ALA A 216 -4.37 -12.72 6.00
N ILE A 217 -4.81 -13.59 6.91
CA ILE A 217 -4.18 -14.91 7.10
C ILE A 217 -4.27 -15.77 5.84
N ASN A 218 -5.42 -15.77 5.16
CA ASN A 218 -5.59 -16.56 3.94
C ASN A 218 -4.70 -16.04 2.81
N LEU A 219 -4.56 -14.72 2.69
CA LEU A 219 -3.67 -14.09 1.74
C LEU A 219 -2.19 -14.49 1.98
N GLU A 220 -1.75 -14.48 3.25
CA GLU A 220 -0.39 -14.93 3.63
C GLU A 220 -0.17 -16.41 3.36
N ARG A 221 -1.19 -17.23 3.58
CA ARG A 221 -1.14 -18.67 3.28
C ARG A 221 -1.07 -18.94 1.78
N GLU A 222 -1.87 -18.24 0.99
CA GLU A 222 -1.85 -18.34 -0.47
C GLU A 222 -0.46 -17.97 -1.02
N ALA A 223 0.15 -16.91 -0.52
CA ALA A 223 1.51 -16.52 -0.88
C ALA A 223 2.57 -17.59 -0.53
N GLN A 224 2.28 -18.46 0.43
CA GLN A 224 3.12 -19.61 0.82
C GLN A 224 2.72 -20.91 0.09
N GLY A 225 1.76 -20.89 -0.83
CA GLY A 225 1.23 -22.07 -1.51
C GLY A 225 0.40 -22.99 -0.59
N LEU A 226 -0.15 -22.45 0.50
CA LEU A 226 -0.95 -23.19 1.48
C LEU A 226 -2.44 -22.94 1.26
N GLU A 227 -3.25 -23.98 1.46
CA GLU A 227 -4.71 -23.89 1.36
C GLU A 227 -5.28 -22.86 2.34
N PRO A 228 -6.31 -22.08 1.95
CA PRO A 228 -6.99 -21.15 2.83
C PRO A 228 -7.56 -21.83 4.08
N LYS A 229 -7.55 -21.14 5.22
CA LYS A 229 -8.25 -21.63 6.41
C LYS A 229 -9.76 -21.49 6.22
N SER A 230 -10.46 -22.62 6.12
CA SER A 230 -11.92 -22.66 6.15
C SER A 230 -12.44 -22.27 7.55
N GLY A 231 -13.59 -21.57 7.62
CA GLY A 231 -14.25 -21.27 8.90
C GLY A 231 -14.79 -22.56 9.55
N PHE A 232 -14.99 -22.52 10.88
CA PHE A 232 -15.56 -23.66 11.63
C PHE A 232 -16.85 -24.19 11.00
N PHE A 233 -17.78 -23.30 10.63
CA PHE A 233 -19.04 -23.68 10.00
C PHE A 233 -18.85 -24.30 8.60
N THR A 234 -17.91 -23.78 7.80
CA THR A 234 -17.58 -24.36 6.49
C THR A 234 -17.10 -25.79 6.65
N ARG A 235 -16.16 -26.03 7.61
CA ARG A 235 -15.68 -27.40 7.89
C ARG A 235 -16.79 -28.31 8.40
N LEU A 236 -17.70 -27.80 9.23
CA LEU A 236 -18.83 -28.56 9.74
C LEU A 236 -19.76 -28.96 8.61
N PHE A 237 -20.10 -28.02 7.70
CA PHE A 237 -20.93 -28.31 6.52
C PHE A 237 -20.26 -29.27 5.55
N ASP A 238 -18.95 -29.12 5.31
CA ASP A 238 -18.20 -30.04 4.44
C ASP A 238 -18.11 -31.45 5.06
N SER A 239 -17.95 -31.55 6.37
CA SER A 239 -17.98 -32.85 7.07
C SER A 239 -19.36 -33.51 7.05
N LEU A 240 -20.44 -32.73 7.18
CA LEU A 240 -21.81 -33.24 7.06
C LEU A 240 -22.13 -33.73 5.66
N LYS A 241 -21.75 -32.97 4.61
CA LYS A 241 -21.88 -33.39 3.21
C LYS A 241 -21.11 -34.68 2.91
N SER A 242 -19.93 -34.86 3.51
CA SER A 242 -19.14 -36.09 3.34
C SER A 242 -19.74 -37.33 3.99
N LEU A 243 -20.66 -37.14 4.96
CA LEU A 243 -21.43 -38.23 5.60
C LEU A 243 -22.61 -38.65 4.72
N ASP A 244 -23.26 -37.74 4.00
CA ASP A 244 -24.40 -38.06 3.11
C ASP A 244 -23.99 -38.86 1.86
N TYR A 245 -22.71 -38.87 1.48
CA TYR A 245 -22.20 -39.65 0.34
C TYR A 245 -21.75 -41.07 0.70
N LYS A 246 -21.93 -41.50 1.97
CA LYS A 246 -21.56 -42.85 2.46
C LYS A 246 -22.75 -43.71 2.87
N LEU A 247 -23.95 -43.30 2.57
CA LEU A 247 -25.19 -44.08 2.66
C LEU A 247 -25.76 -44.30 1.25
#